data_c90c5b4307f8c484061da1d3b2978340
#
_entry.id   c90c5b4307f8c484061da1d3b2978340
#
_cell.length_a   1.000
_cell.length_b   1.000
_cell.length_c   1.000
_cell.angle_alpha   90.00
_cell.angle_beta   90.00
_cell.angle_gamma   90.00
#
_symmetry.space_group_name_H-M   'P 1'
#
loop_
_entity.id
_entity.type
_entity.pdbx_description
1 polymer ?
#
loop_
_entity_poly.entity_id
_entity_poly.type
_entity_poly.pdbx_seq_one_letter_code
_entity_poly.pdbx_strand_id
1 'polypeptide(L)'
;LNEHTAWYRPSNPEKVLLWQQQIEVKVNNRKTARGLKSKIQGGSFEKNATTGVGGPCTYFFHEEAGIAPKMSDTYEYLRPAMSSGMMTTGMFIAAGSVGDLQQCNPLKEMILNPAANDIYSVETNLMDADGTIGMAGLFIPEQHSMPPYIDKYGNSLVEDAVKAIIEERSRWKNELNGEQFQLRISQKPMNIAEAFAYRKASIFPQGVLTRQQKRIEEKEYPYELIELDRDETGIFAKRTNKLPISKFPVDKKQIDKTGTIVVWERPIKSPEFGAYYASIDPVSEGKTTTSDSLCSIFVYKNATEVTRTTAAGDVEQFLEKDKVVAAWCGRFDDIN
;
A
#
# COMPACT_ATOMS: atom_id res chain seq x y z
N LEU A 1 -20.37 26.56 12.77
CA LEU A 1 -21.72 26.78 13.28
C LEU A 1 -22.27 28.10 12.75
N ASN A 2 -23.44 28.09 12.15
CA ASN A 2 -24.07 29.27 11.57
C ASN A 2 -24.60 30.19 12.70
N GLU A 3 -24.44 31.52 12.54
CA GLU A 3 -24.96 32.54 13.48
C GLU A 3 -26.46 32.40 13.75
N HIS A 4 -27.21 31.80 12.86
CA HIS A 4 -28.65 31.60 12.98
C HIS A 4 -29.04 30.35 13.79
N THR A 5 -28.08 29.61 14.36
CA THR A 5 -28.37 28.45 15.21
C THR A 5 -28.34 28.82 16.69
N ALA A 6 -29.19 28.17 17.50
CA ALA A 6 -29.18 28.32 18.93
C ALA A 6 -27.85 27.91 19.61
N TRP A 7 -27.02 27.22 18.87
CA TRP A 7 -25.68 26.73 19.27
C TRP A 7 -24.55 27.69 18.92
N TYR A 8 -24.83 28.76 18.17
CA TYR A 8 -23.82 29.76 17.82
C TYR A 8 -23.31 30.45 19.09
N ARG A 9 -22.01 30.49 19.21
CA ARG A 9 -21.31 31.31 20.18
C ARG A 9 -20.24 32.09 19.42
N PRO A 10 -20.21 33.41 19.54
CA PRO A 10 -19.20 34.21 18.88
C PRO A 10 -17.82 33.80 19.39
N SER A 11 -17.00 33.36 18.48
CA SER A 11 -15.58 33.06 18.71
C SER A 11 -14.80 33.66 17.53
N ASN A 12 -13.55 33.99 17.73
CA ASN A 12 -12.69 34.40 16.61
C ASN A 12 -12.07 33.13 16.02
N PRO A 13 -12.62 32.57 14.91
CA PRO A 13 -12.16 31.30 14.34
C PRO A 13 -10.75 31.36 13.78
N GLU A 14 -10.24 32.54 13.45
CA GLU A 14 -8.88 32.70 12.89
C GLU A 14 -7.74 32.45 13.89
N LYS A 15 -8.03 32.44 15.18
CA LYS A 15 -7.02 32.32 16.25
C LYS A 15 -7.22 31.12 17.17
N VAL A 16 -8.27 30.31 17.00
CA VAL A 16 -8.65 29.29 17.97
C VAL A 16 -8.46 27.90 17.40
N LEU A 17 -7.33 27.27 17.70
CA LEU A 17 -7.12 25.82 17.50
C LEU A 17 -7.94 24.97 18.48
N LEU A 18 -8.50 25.59 19.53
CA LEU A 18 -9.32 24.97 20.54
C LEU A 18 -10.64 25.72 20.66
N TRP A 19 -11.74 25.04 20.36
CA TRP A 19 -13.08 25.54 20.64
C TRP A 19 -13.68 24.73 21.78
N GLN A 20 -14.16 25.42 22.82
CA GLN A 20 -14.78 24.78 24.01
C GLN A 20 -16.11 25.41 24.33
N GLN A 21 -17.17 24.61 24.46
CA GLN A 21 -18.46 25.04 24.88
C GLN A 21 -18.52 25.08 26.41
N GLN A 22 -18.49 26.27 26.96
CA GLN A 22 -18.71 26.50 28.38
C GLN A 22 -19.54 27.76 28.62
N ILE A 23 -20.30 27.77 29.66
CA ILE A 23 -21.08 28.92 30.13
C ILE A 23 -20.47 29.39 31.44
N GLU A 24 -20.10 30.66 31.53
CA GLU A 24 -19.74 31.27 32.82
C GLU A 24 -21.02 31.64 33.55
N VAL A 25 -21.21 31.05 34.71
CA VAL A 25 -22.34 31.39 35.64
C VAL A 25 -21.76 32.01 36.89
N LYS A 26 -22.30 33.16 37.31
CA LYS A 26 -21.99 33.76 38.60
C LYS A 26 -22.76 33.05 39.68
N VAL A 27 -22.10 32.34 40.57
CA VAL A 27 -22.68 31.73 41.76
C VAL A 27 -21.95 32.33 42.98
N ASN A 28 -22.68 32.95 43.90
CA ASN A 28 -22.12 33.60 45.10
C ASN A 28 -20.94 34.56 44.79
N ASN A 29 -21.13 35.41 43.79
CA ASN A 29 -20.15 36.38 43.31
C ASN A 29 -18.87 35.79 42.71
N ARG A 30 -18.77 34.45 42.54
CA ARG A 30 -17.67 33.78 41.87
C ARG A 30 -18.09 33.32 40.48
N LYS A 31 -17.26 33.57 39.47
CA LYS A 31 -17.46 33.04 38.13
C LYS A 31 -17.15 31.54 38.12
N THR A 32 -18.10 30.73 37.76
CA THR A 32 -17.97 29.29 37.68
C THR A 32 -18.31 28.86 36.26
N ALA A 33 -17.40 28.16 35.59
CA ALA A 33 -17.65 27.58 34.28
C ALA A 33 -18.58 26.37 34.43
N ARG A 34 -19.73 26.43 33.79
CA ARG A 34 -20.72 25.32 33.70
C ARG A 34 -20.95 24.97 32.24
N GLY A 35 -21.42 23.77 32.01
CA GLY A 35 -21.73 23.22 30.69
C GLY A 35 -21.08 21.85 30.49
N LEU A 36 -21.35 21.24 29.36
CA LEU A 36 -20.83 19.91 29.02
C LEU A 36 -19.31 19.89 28.83
N LYS A 37 -18.70 21.06 28.70
CA LYS A 37 -17.25 21.23 28.47
C LYS A 37 -16.75 20.49 27.21
N SER A 38 -17.68 20.21 26.27
CA SER A 38 -17.31 19.65 24.99
C SER A 38 -16.32 20.56 24.26
N LYS A 39 -15.29 19.99 23.68
CA LYS A 39 -14.27 20.75 22.98
C LYS A 39 -14.00 20.15 21.59
N ILE A 40 -13.69 20.99 20.63
CA ILE A 40 -13.14 20.62 19.33
C ILE A 40 -11.76 21.23 19.26
N GLN A 41 -10.79 20.40 18.93
CA GLN A 41 -9.40 20.82 18.80
C GLN A 41 -8.88 20.43 17.44
N GLY A 42 -8.31 21.38 16.70
CA GLY A 42 -7.62 21.14 15.43
C GLY A 42 -6.11 21.05 15.61
N GLY A 43 -5.45 20.33 14.75
CA GLY A 43 -4.00 20.21 14.75
C GLY A 43 -3.51 19.66 13.41
N SER A 44 -2.22 19.83 13.10
CA SER A 44 -1.57 19.22 11.95
C SER A 44 -0.67 18.08 12.39
N PHE A 45 -0.79 16.94 11.71
CA PHE A 45 -0.03 15.72 11.97
C PHE A 45 1.10 15.49 10.95
N GLU A 46 1.29 16.39 10.01
CA GLU A 46 2.30 16.28 8.95
C GLU A 46 3.72 16.09 9.51
N LYS A 47 4.06 16.86 10.53
CA LYS A 47 5.40 16.83 11.16
C LYS A 47 5.48 15.97 12.40
N ASN A 48 4.38 15.85 13.15
CA ASN A 48 4.37 15.19 14.45
C ASN A 48 3.11 14.34 14.63
N ALA A 49 3.26 13.04 14.61
CA ALA A 49 2.19 12.06 14.80
C ALA A 49 1.55 12.11 16.21
N THR A 50 2.22 12.69 17.21
CA THR A 50 1.74 12.77 18.59
C THR A 50 0.94 14.04 18.89
N THR A 51 0.72 14.91 17.91
CA THR A 51 -0.11 16.10 18.07
C THR A 51 -1.55 15.66 18.44
N GLY A 52 -2.06 16.08 19.57
CA GLY A 52 -3.40 15.69 20.04
C GLY A 52 -3.42 14.56 21.06
N VAL A 53 -2.30 13.93 21.37
CA VAL A 53 -2.15 13.02 22.50
C VAL A 53 -2.21 13.81 23.81
N GLY A 54 -3.00 13.34 24.77
CA GLY A 54 -3.02 13.96 26.12
C GLY A 54 -4.41 14.15 26.73
N GLY A 55 -5.45 13.57 26.18
CA GLY A 55 -6.78 13.57 26.77
C GLY A 55 -7.74 12.62 26.07
N PRO A 56 -8.87 12.26 26.71
CA PRO A 56 -9.86 11.39 26.08
C PRO A 56 -10.45 12.04 24.84
N CYS A 57 -10.60 11.22 23.77
CA CYS A 57 -11.15 11.63 22.50
C CYS A 57 -12.36 10.77 22.15
N THR A 58 -13.51 11.41 21.89
CA THR A 58 -14.73 10.71 21.48
C THR A 58 -14.77 10.52 19.97
N TYR A 59 -14.35 11.54 19.21
CA TYR A 59 -14.27 11.49 17.76
C TYR A 59 -12.95 12.10 17.31
N PHE A 60 -12.20 11.36 16.54
CA PHE A 60 -11.02 11.86 15.86
C PHE A 60 -11.25 11.78 14.34
N PHE A 61 -11.23 12.92 13.68
CA PHE A 61 -11.37 13.03 12.24
C PHE A 61 -10.03 13.41 11.63
N HIS A 62 -9.48 12.51 10.82
CA HIS A 62 -8.25 12.73 10.05
C HIS A 62 -8.63 13.02 8.60
N GLU A 63 -8.59 14.28 8.23
CA GLU A 63 -8.78 14.74 6.86
C GLU A 63 -7.49 14.55 6.05
N GLU A 64 -7.61 14.40 4.75
CA GLU A 64 -6.51 14.20 3.81
C GLU A 64 -5.64 12.97 4.14
N ALA A 65 -6.27 11.91 4.63
CA ALA A 65 -5.58 10.67 5.04
C ALA A 65 -4.78 10.02 3.90
N GLY A 66 -5.17 10.26 2.64
CA GLY A 66 -4.49 9.72 1.45
C GLY A 66 -3.16 10.38 1.10
N ILE A 67 -2.79 11.48 1.78
CA ILE A 67 -1.49 12.15 1.61
C ILE A 67 -0.73 12.28 2.94
N ALA A 68 -1.12 11.49 3.95
CA ALA A 68 -0.59 11.55 5.30
C ALA A 68 0.37 10.37 5.58
N PRO A 69 1.67 10.49 5.34
CA PRO A 69 2.64 9.38 5.46
C PRO A 69 2.80 8.87 6.89
N LYS A 70 2.36 9.64 7.89
CA LYS A 70 2.42 9.28 9.32
C LYS A 70 1.06 8.85 9.89
N MET A 71 0.07 8.55 9.05
CA MET A 71 -1.28 8.26 9.50
C MET A 71 -1.35 7.01 10.39
N SER A 72 -0.63 5.94 10.08
CA SER A 72 -0.58 4.74 10.92
C SER A 72 -0.02 5.05 12.31
N ASP A 73 1.07 5.80 12.39
CA ASP A 73 1.66 6.20 13.67
C ASP A 73 0.67 7.07 14.47
N THR A 74 0.02 8.02 13.80
CA THR A 74 -1.00 8.89 14.42
C THR A 74 -2.14 8.06 14.99
N TYR A 75 -2.62 7.07 14.26
CA TYR A 75 -3.67 6.16 14.71
C TYR A 75 -3.25 5.39 15.96
N GLU A 76 -2.06 4.79 15.96
CA GLU A 76 -1.56 4.03 17.10
C GLU A 76 -1.36 4.91 18.35
N TYR A 77 -0.85 6.14 18.19
CA TYR A 77 -0.74 7.07 19.32
C TYR A 77 -2.08 7.54 19.89
N LEU A 78 -3.14 7.55 19.06
CA LEU A 78 -4.46 8.03 19.47
C LEU A 78 -5.37 6.90 20.00
N ARG A 79 -5.11 5.64 19.71
CA ARG A 79 -5.90 4.51 20.21
C ARG A 79 -6.12 4.55 21.73
N PRO A 80 -5.10 4.80 22.57
CA PRO A 80 -5.30 4.91 24.02
C PRO A 80 -6.24 6.05 24.43
N ALA A 81 -6.29 7.17 23.69
CA ALA A 81 -7.17 8.29 23.97
C ALA A 81 -8.65 7.99 23.63
N MET A 82 -8.88 6.98 22.79
CA MET A 82 -10.20 6.50 22.37
C MET A 82 -10.64 5.22 23.08
N SER A 83 -9.93 4.81 24.11
CA SER A 83 -10.23 3.60 24.89
C SER A 83 -10.24 3.87 26.40
N SER A 84 -10.99 3.05 27.13
CA SER A 84 -11.00 3.02 28.59
C SER A 84 -10.86 1.57 29.05
N GLY A 85 -9.67 1.19 29.46
CA GLY A 85 -9.33 -0.21 29.70
C GLY A 85 -9.46 -1.02 28.40
N MET A 86 -10.27 -2.07 28.41
CA MET A 86 -10.54 -2.90 27.23
C MET A 86 -11.70 -2.40 26.34
N MET A 87 -12.35 -1.31 26.73
CA MET A 87 -13.51 -0.78 26.01
C MET A 87 -13.10 0.35 25.07
N THR A 88 -13.51 0.27 23.82
CA THR A 88 -13.41 1.39 22.86
C THR A 88 -14.49 2.42 23.21
N THR A 89 -14.09 3.64 23.51
CA THR A 89 -14.97 4.75 23.92
C THR A 89 -15.01 5.90 22.91
N GLY A 90 -14.16 5.82 21.87
CA GLY A 90 -14.08 6.81 20.81
C GLY A 90 -14.07 6.19 19.43
N MET A 91 -14.13 7.04 18.40
CA MET A 91 -14.14 6.65 17.00
C MET A 91 -13.08 7.43 16.22
N PHE A 92 -12.28 6.70 15.47
CA PHE A 92 -11.35 7.25 14.48
C PHE A 92 -12.00 7.22 13.09
N ILE A 93 -12.01 8.35 12.41
CA ILE A 93 -12.52 8.49 11.05
C ILE A 93 -11.39 9.09 10.20
N ALA A 94 -10.87 8.34 9.26
CA ALA A 94 -9.91 8.82 8.28
C ALA A 94 -10.59 8.92 6.91
N ALA A 95 -10.48 10.08 6.28
CA ALA A 95 -11.04 10.32 4.96
C ALA A 95 -10.08 11.16 4.12
N GLY A 96 -10.14 11.01 2.82
CA GLY A 96 -9.34 11.78 1.88
C GLY A 96 -9.24 11.13 0.51
N SER A 97 -8.82 11.90 -0.47
CA SER A 97 -8.41 11.37 -1.77
C SER A 97 -7.02 10.74 -1.67
N VAL A 98 -6.69 9.89 -2.63
CA VAL A 98 -5.39 9.22 -2.67
C VAL A 98 -4.39 10.06 -3.46
N GLY A 99 -3.19 10.21 -2.92
CA GLY A 99 -2.06 10.89 -3.57
C GLY A 99 -1.01 9.92 -4.12
N ASP A 100 0.25 10.33 -4.03
CA ASP A 100 1.39 9.46 -4.35
C ASP A 100 1.39 8.23 -3.44
N LEU A 101 1.66 7.05 -4.01
CA LEU A 101 1.63 5.78 -3.27
C LEU A 101 2.55 5.78 -2.05
N GLN A 102 3.68 6.48 -2.08
CA GLN A 102 4.58 6.57 -0.92
C GLN A 102 3.91 7.28 0.27
N GLN A 103 3.07 8.27 -0.01
CA GLN A 103 2.33 9.02 1.01
C GLN A 103 1.08 8.28 1.47
N CYS A 104 0.39 7.60 0.55
CA CYS A 104 -0.87 6.94 0.85
C CYS A 104 -0.74 5.47 1.31
N ASN A 105 0.47 4.92 1.37
CA ASN A 105 0.70 3.55 1.82
C ASN A 105 0.04 3.23 3.19
N PRO A 106 0.12 4.08 4.21
CA PRO A 106 -0.55 3.81 5.47
C PRO A 106 -2.07 3.64 5.32
N LEU A 107 -2.72 4.51 4.55
CA LEU A 107 -4.16 4.39 4.28
C LEU A 107 -4.47 3.12 3.49
N LYS A 108 -3.64 2.78 2.49
CA LYS A 108 -3.77 1.55 1.70
C LYS A 108 -3.74 0.31 2.58
N GLU A 109 -2.73 0.20 3.46
CA GLU A 109 -2.61 -0.93 4.37
C GLU A 109 -3.80 -1.05 5.31
N MET A 110 -4.30 0.07 5.83
CA MET A 110 -5.47 0.09 6.71
C MET A 110 -6.74 -0.34 5.96
N ILE A 111 -6.96 0.12 4.73
CA ILE A 111 -8.13 -0.24 3.93
C ILE A 111 -8.09 -1.71 3.50
N LEU A 112 -6.93 -2.22 3.09
CA LEU A 112 -6.80 -3.60 2.62
C LEU A 112 -6.69 -4.64 3.74
N ASN A 113 -6.31 -4.22 4.95
CA ASN A 113 -6.19 -5.08 6.12
C ASN A 113 -7.02 -4.53 7.29
N PRO A 114 -8.34 -4.35 7.13
CA PRO A 114 -9.17 -3.67 8.12
C PRO A 114 -9.19 -4.40 9.47
N ALA A 115 -9.23 -5.72 9.49
CA ALA A 115 -9.24 -6.52 10.71
C ALA A 115 -7.94 -6.37 11.53
N ALA A 116 -6.79 -6.26 10.88
CA ALA A 116 -5.50 -6.09 11.56
C ALA A 116 -5.36 -4.70 12.18
N ASN A 117 -6.13 -3.72 11.69
CA ASN A 117 -6.08 -2.33 12.13
C ASN A 117 -7.31 -1.91 12.95
N ASP A 118 -8.16 -2.84 13.39
CA ASP A 118 -9.44 -2.56 14.09
C ASP A 118 -10.35 -1.56 13.34
N ILE A 119 -10.37 -1.65 12.01
CA ILE A 119 -11.18 -0.81 11.15
C ILE A 119 -12.44 -1.55 10.74
N TYR A 120 -13.53 -0.81 10.59
CA TYR A 120 -14.79 -1.36 10.10
C TYR A 120 -14.60 -1.98 8.72
N SER A 121 -14.90 -3.28 8.63
CA SER A 121 -14.68 -4.11 7.45
C SER A 121 -15.97 -4.28 6.67
N VAL A 122 -15.89 -4.07 5.36
CA VAL A 122 -17.02 -4.20 4.43
C VAL A 122 -16.65 -5.22 3.36
N GLU A 123 -17.56 -6.18 3.11
CA GLU A 123 -17.44 -7.04 1.94
C GLU A 123 -17.75 -6.20 0.68
N THR A 124 -16.87 -6.24 -0.29
CA THR A 124 -17.00 -5.46 -1.51
C THR A 124 -16.49 -6.23 -2.73
N ASN A 125 -17.08 -5.98 -3.88
CA ASN A 125 -16.59 -6.42 -5.19
C ASN A 125 -15.80 -5.33 -5.92
N LEU A 126 -15.42 -4.28 -5.22
CA LEU A 126 -14.67 -3.14 -5.75
C LEU A 126 -13.17 -3.23 -5.45
N MET A 127 -12.64 -4.44 -5.23
CA MET A 127 -11.20 -4.62 -4.99
C MET A 127 -10.38 -4.25 -6.23
N ASP A 128 -10.84 -4.67 -7.39
CA ASP A 128 -10.21 -4.45 -8.70
C ASP A 128 -11.22 -4.33 -9.84
N ALA A 129 -10.72 -4.19 -11.06
CA ALA A 129 -11.56 -4.08 -12.27
C ALA A 129 -12.26 -5.40 -12.65
N ASP A 130 -11.80 -6.53 -12.15
CA ASP A 130 -12.35 -7.86 -12.42
C ASP A 130 -13.51 -8.20 -11.48
N GLY A 131 -13.81 -7.32 -10.52
CA GLY A 131 -14.90 -7.50 -9.56
C GLY A 131 -14.55 -8.54 -8.48
N THR A 132 -13.28 -8.68 -8.14
CA THR A 132 -12.83 -9.56 -7.06
C THR A 132 -13.54 -9.20 -5.76
N ILE A 133 -14.15 -10.18 -5.11
CA ILE A 133 -14.81 -10.00 -3.82
C ILE A 133 -13.78 -10.13 -2.72
N GLY A 134 -13.80 -9.19 -1.77
CA GLY A 134 -12.89 -9.18 -0.63
C GLY A 134 -13.40 -8.31 0.51
N MET A 135 -12.73 -8.40 1.66
CA MET A 135 -12.99 -7.55 2.81
C MET A 135 -12.05 -6.34 2.75
N ALA A 136 -12.61 -5.14 2.85
CA ALA A 136 -11.86 -3.89 2.84
C ALA A 136 -12.47 -2.86 3.79
N GLY A 137 -11.76 -1.78 4.09
CA GLY A 137 -12.34 -0.57 4.66
C GLY A 137 -13.38 0.05 3.71
N LEU A 138 -14.21 0.96 4.22
CA LEU A 138 -15.23 1.62 3.39
C LEU A 138 -14.57 2.40 2.25
N PHE A 139 -14.91 2.01 1.02
CA PHE A 139 -14.47 2.67 -0.20
C PHE A 139 -15.67 3.22 -0.97
N ILE A 140 -15.61 4.48 -1.37
CA ILE A 140 -16.65 5.14 -2.17
C ILE A 140 -16.05 5.42 -3.56
N PRO A 141 -16.46 4.66 -4.60
CA PRO A 141 -15.94 4.85 -5.95
C PRO A 141 -16.56 6.06 -6.64
N GLU A 142 -15.90 6.58 -7.69
CA GLU A 142 -16.30 7.77 -8.42
C GLU A 142 -17.72 7.67 -9.01
N GLN A 143 -18.13 6.49 -9.48
CA GLN A 143 -19.46 6.26 -10.05
C GLN A 143 -20.60 6.40 -9.04
N HIS A 144 -20.29 6.49 -7.74
CA HIS A 144 -21.26 6.77 -6.71
C HIS A 144 -21.28 8.27 -6.42
N SER A 145 -22.45 8.85 -6.28
CA SER A 145 -22.65 10.29 -6.01
C SER A 145 -22.06 11.25 -7.05
N MET A 146 -21.87 10.80 -8.29
CA MET A 146 -21.33 11.62 -9.39
C MET A 146 -22.41 12.49 -10.04
N PRO A 147 -22.43 13.83 -9.90
CA PRO A 147 -23.33 14.69 -10.65
C PRO A 147 -22.98 14.68 -12.16
N PRO A 148 -23.96 14.70 -13.10
CA PRO A 148 -25.41 14.79 -12.87
C PRO A 148 -26.10 13.43 -12.69
N TYR A 149 -25.37 12.34 -12.53
CA TYR A 149 -25.88 10.96 -12.46
C TYR A 149 -26.43 10.61 -11.07
N ILE A 150 -27.27 11.48 -10.56
CA ILE A 150 -27.96 11.32 -9.28
C ILE A 150 -29.45 11.62 -9.53
N ASP A 151 -30.33 10.73 -9.08
CA ASP A 151 -31.77 10.95 -9.21
C ASP A 151 -32.27 12.02 -8.22
N LYS A 152 -33.53 12.38 -8.37
CA LYS A 152 -34.19 13.40 -7.51
C LYS A 152 -34.29 13.01 -6.03
N TYR A 153 -34.02 11.75 -5.70
CA TYR A 153 -34.06 11.22 -4.34
C TYR A 153 -32.64 11.07 -3.75
N GLY A 154 -31.59 11.37 -4.52
CA GLY A 154 -30.21 11.26 -4.10
C GLY A 154 -29.56 9.89 -4.40
N ASN A 155 -30.23 9.00 -5.13
CA ASN A 155 -29.65 7.73 -5.51
C ASN A 155 -28.73 7.88 -6.71
N SER A 156 -27.59 7.19 -6.68
CA SER A 156 -26.63 7.17 -7.78
C SER A 156 -27.14 6.35 -8.97
N LEU A 157 -27.09 6.94 -10.16
CA LEU A 157 -27.35 6.28 -11.45
C LEU A 157 -26.04 5.65 -11.94
N VAL A 158 -25.61 4.55 -11.29
CA VAL A 158 -24.27 3.97 -11.41
C VAL A 158 -23.93 3.59 -12.85
N GLU A 159 -24.85 2.93 -13.57
CA GLU A 159 -24.58 2.48 -14.94
C GLU A 159 -24.29 3.65 -15.91
N ASP A 160 -25.02 4.75 -15.78
CA ASP A 160 -24.82 5.91 -16.62
C ASP A 160 -23.56 6.70 -16.23
N ALA A 161 -23.26 6.76 -14.92
CA ALA A 161 -22.01 7.32 -14.43
C ALA A 161 -20.79 6.52 -14.95
N VAL A 162 -20.83 5.19 -14.93
CA VAL A 162 -19.77 4.34 -15.47
C VAL A 162 -19.53 4.59 -16.96
N LYS A 163 -20.60 4.68 -17.78
CA LYS A 163 -20.46 5.00 -19.21
C LYS A 163 -19.73 6.34 -19.41
N ALA A 164 -20.17 7.37 -18.69
CA ALA A 164 -19.57 8.70 -18.77
C ALA A 164 -18.09 8.71 -18.34
N ILE A 165 -17.74 7.99 -17.27
CA ILE A 165 -16.36 7.85 -16.81
C ILE A 165 -15.50 7.16 -17.88
N ILE A 166 -15.98 6.10 -18.52
CA ILE A 166 -15.27 5.39 -19.58
C ILE A 166 -15.01 6.30 -20.78
N GLU A 167 -16.01 7.09 -21.20
CA GLU A 167 -15.86 8.07 -22.26
C GLU A 167 -14.87 9.17 -21.91
N GLU A 168 -14.92 9.69 -20.68
CA GLU A 168 -13.98 10.69 -20.17
C GLU A 168 -12.55 10.15 -20.15
N ARG A 169 -12.34 8.93 -19.66
CA ARG A 169 -11.03 8.26 -19.62
C ARG A 169 -10.47 7.98 -21.02
N SER A 170 -11.34 7.68 -21.98
CA SER A 170 -10.92 7.51 -23.38
C SER A 170 -10.38 8.81 -23.97
N ARG A 171 -10.97 9.95 -23.63
CA ARG A 171 -10.44 11.28 -24.00
C ARG A 171 -9.11 11.55 -23.32
N TRP A 172 -9.01 11.34 -22.00
CA TRP A 172 -7.78 11.55 -21.25
C TRP A 172 -6.60 10.71 -21.77
N LYS A 173 -6.86 9.48 -22.18
CA LYS A 173 -5.84 8.59 -22.74
C LYS A 173 -5.19 9.16 -24.00
N ASN A 174 -5.94 9.95 -24.79
CA ASN A 174 -5.44 10.56 -26.01
C ASN A 174 -4.80 11.96 -25.78
N GLU A 175 -5.20 12.66 -24.72
CA GLU A 175 -4.81 14.04 -24.45
C GLU A 175 -3.67 14.17 -23.45
N LEU A 176 -3.51 13.20 -22.54
CA LEU A 176 -2.58 13.26 -21.42
C LEU A 176 -1.38 12.33 -21.63
N ASN A 177 -0.26 12.69 -21.01
CA ASN A 177 0.82 11.73 -20.84
C ASN A 177 0.45 10.63 -19.82
N GLY A 178 1.19 9.52 -19.82
CA GLY A 178 0.86 8.35 -19.00
C GLY A 178 0.81 8.66 -17.49
N GLU A 179 1.67 9.55 -16.99
CA GLU A 179 1.70 9.93 -15.57
C GLU A 179 0.45 10.73 -15.19
N GLN A 180 0.11 11.75 -15.97
CA GLN A 180 -1.09 12.57 -15.75
C GLN A 180 -2.37 11.73 -15.84
N PHE A 181 -2.40 10.78 -16.78
CA PHE A 181 -3.52 9.86 -16.93
C PHE A 181 -3.69 8.98 -15.69
N GLN A 182 -2.62 8.38 -15.18
CA GLN A 182 -2.67 7.55 -13.98
C GLN A 182 -3.05 8.37 -12.74
N LEU A 183 -2.52 9.59 -12.60
CA LEU A 183 -2.89 10.47 -11.51
C LEU A 183 -4.39 10.80 -11.53
N ARG A 184 -4.98 11.11 -12.70
CA ARG A 184 -6.41 11.37 -12.80
C ARG A 184 -7.26 10.16 -12.45
N ILE A 185 -6.85 8.95 -12.88
CA ILE A 185 -7.53 7.71 -12.51
C ILE A 185 -7.51 7.51 -10.99
N SER A 186 -6.37 7.73 -10.34
CA SER A 186 -6.27 7.56 -8.88
C SER A 186 -7.07 8.58 -8.08
N GLN A 187 -7.30 9.79 -8.64
CA GLN A 187 -8.15 10.80 -8.02
C GLN A 187 -9.65 10.56 -8.23
N LYS A 188 -10.02 9.80 -9.28
CA LYS A 188 -11.38 9.42 -9.62
C LYS A 188 -11.50 7.91 -9.84
N PRO A 189 -11.20 7.12 -8.81
CA PRO A 189 -11.09 5.67 -8.94
C PRO A 189 -12.47 5.00 -8.98
N MET A 190 -12.60 3.99 -9.81
CA MET A 190 -13.78 3.14 -9.87
C MET A 190 -13.67 1.92 -8.93
N ASN A 191 -12.46 1.60 -8.48
CA ASN A 191 -12.17 0.51 -7.56
C ASN A 191 -10.93 0.82 -6.70
N ILE A 192 -10.70 0.00 -5.67
CA ILE A 192 -9.63 0.21 -4.71
C ILE A 192 -8.24 0.09 -5.37
N ALA A 193 -8.06 -0.84 -6.30
CA ALA A 193 -6.78 -1.00 -7.00
C ALA A 193 -6.40 0.26 -7.79
N GLU A 194 -7.37 0.93 -8.44
CA GLU A 194 -7.14 2.19 -9.15
C GLU A 194 -6.76 3.33 -8.20
N ALA A 195 -7.43 3.41 -7.05
CA ALA A 195 -7.14 4.43 -6.05
C ALA A 195 -5.67 4.43 -5.63
N PHE A 196 -5.07 3.26 -5.47
CA PHE A 196 -3.69 3.09 -5.01
C PHE A 196 -2.69 2.74 -6.11
N ALA A 197 -3.03 2.95 -7.38
CA ALA A 197 -2.17 2.60 -8.51
C ALA A 197 -1.13 3.68 -8.85
N TYR A 198 -1.35 4.94 -8.47
CA TYR A 198 -0.47 6.03 -8.86
C TYR A 198 0.84 6.03 -8.08
N ARG A 199 1.96 6.03 -8.81
CA ARG A 199 3.32 6.28 -8.31
C ARG A 199 3.97 7.37 -9.13
N LYS A 200 4.45 8.39 -8.47
CA LYS A 200 5.30 9.39 -9.09
C LYS A 200 6.61 8.74 -9.52
N ALA A 201 7.02 8.98 -10.75
CA ALA A 201 8.29 8.49 -11.31
C ALA A 201 8.48 6.97 -11.43
N SER A 202 7.42 6.18 -11.60
CA SER A 202 7.59 4.78 -11.99
C SER A 202 7.73 4.65 -13.50
N ILE A 203 8.82 4.06 -13.98
CA ILE A 203 9.04 3.71 -15.39
C ILE A 203 8.22 2.47 -15.81
N PHE A 204 7.65 1.75 -14.84
CA PHE A 204 6.87 0.54 -15.10
C PHE A 204 5.37 0.79 -14.97
N PRO A 205 4.54 0.33 -15.94
CA PRO A 205 3.09 0.42 -15.86
C PRO A 205 2.54 -0.36 -14.65
N GLN A 206 1.95 0.34 -13.68
CA GLN A 206 1.48 -0.26 -12.42
C GLN A 206 0.46 -1.38 -12.64
N GLY A 207 -0.49 -1.21 -13.56
CA GLY A 207 -1.49 -2.24 -13.84
C GLY A 207 -0.89 -3.54 -14.38
N VAL A 208 0.29 -3.49 -15.03
CA VAL A 208 1.02 -4.69 -15.47
C VAL A 208 1.70 -5.35 -14.27
N LEU A 209 2.31 -4.53 -13.39
CA LEU A 209 2.97 -5.04 -12.19
C LEU A 209 1.96 -5.70 -11.23
N THR A 210 0.83 -5.07 -10.98
CA THR A 210 -0.22 -5.62 -10.11
C THR A 210 -0.76 -6.95 -10.63
N ARG A 211 -1.03 -7.04 -11.95
CA ARG A 211 -1.46 -8.31 -12.56
C ARG A 211 -0.39 -9.39 -12.46
N GLN A 212 0.88 -9.02 -12.64
CA GLN A 212 1.98 -9.96 -12.51
C GLN A 212 2.16 -10.43 -11.06
N GLN A 213 2.04 -9.53 -10.09
CA GLN A 213 2.10 -9.85 -8.68
C GLN A 213 0.98 -10.83 -8.29
N LYS A 214 -0.27 -10.52 -8.65
CA LYS A 214 -1.42 -11.41 -8.43
C LYS A 214 -1.18 -12.79 -9.04
N ARG A 215 -0.69 -12.86 -10.26
CA ARG A 215 -0.36 -14.13 -10.91
C ARG A 215 0.72 -14.93 -10.17
N ILE A 216 1.69 -14.24 -9.56
CA ILE A 216 2.75 -14.90 -8.77
C ILE A 216 2.18 -15.40 -7.43
N GLU A 217 1.32 -14.62 -6.79
CA GLU A 217 0.69 -14.97 -5.52
C GLU A 217 -0.31 -16.13 -5.64
N GLU A 218 -1.07 -16.17 -6.75
CA GLU A 218 -2.08 -17.22 -7.01
C GLU A 218 -1.48 -18.55 -7.48
N LYS A 219 -0.24 -18.57 -7.93
CA LYS A 219 0.41 -19.75 -8.48
C LYS A 219 1.58 -20.20 -7.63
N GLU A 220 1.53 -21.42 -7.13
CA GLU A 220 2.69 -22.05 -6.54
C GLU A 220 3.74 -22.37 -7.60
N TYR A 221 4.94 -21.86 -7.40
CA TYR A 221 6.10 -22.17 -8.22
C TYR A 221 7.03 -23.06 -7.42
N PRO A 222 7.21 -24.33 -7.78
CA PRO A 222 8.15 -25.21 -7.11
C PRO A 222 9.56 -24.65 -7.21
N TYR A 223 10.31 -24.72 -6.14
CA TYR A 223 11.69 -24.25 -6.10
C TYR A 223 12.57 -25.15 -5.24
N GLU A 224 13.86 -25.05 -5.44
CA GLU A 224 14.88 -25.68 -4.61
C GLU A 224 15.68 -24.59 -3.90
N LEU A 225 16.12 -24.88 -2.68
CA LEU A 225 17.03 -24.02 -1.92
C LEU A 225 18.44 -24.61 -1.95
N ILE A 226 19.40 -23.81 -2.40
CA ILE A 226 20.80 -24.22 -2.51
C ILE A 226 21.72 -23.19 -1.87
N GLU A 227 22.86 -23.66 -1.40
CA GLU A 227 24.03 -22.87 -1.05
C GLU A 227 25.19 -23.29 -1.96
N LEU A 228 26.08 -22.36 -2.26
CA LEU A 228 27.32 -22.66 -2.95
C LEU A 228 28.38 -22.98 -1.89
N ASP A 229 29.09 -24.07 -2.10
CA ASP A 229 30.20 -24.49 -1.29
C ASP A 229 31.42 -24.73 -2.20
N ARG A 230 32.60 -24.72 -1.64
CA ARG A 230 33.86 -24.86 -2.38
C ARG A 230 34.71 -25.93 -1.77
N ASP A 231 35.26 -26.79 -2.61
CA ASP A 231 36.29 -27.74 -2.25
C ASP A 231 37.50 -27.66 -3.22
N GLU A 232 38.40 -28.61 -3.13
CA GLU A 232 39.62 -28.69 -3.99
C GLU A 232 39.27 -28.89 -5.49
N THR A 233 38.05 -29.36 -5.79
CA THR A 233 37.59 -29.61 -7.15
C THR A 233 36.87 -28.41 -7.77
N GLY A 234 36.47 -27.40 -6.96
CA GLY A 234 35.81 -26.19 -7.38
C GLY A 234 34.59 -25.84 -6.56
N ILE A 235 33.67 -25.05 -7.16
CA ILE A 235 32.43 -24.62 -6.55
C ILE A 235 31.32 -25.61 -6.91
N PHE A 236 30.57 -26.05 -5.91
CA PHE A 236 29.42 -26.93 -6.09
C PHE A 236 28.18 -26.45 -5.36
N ALA A 237 27.02 -26.86 -5.82
CA ALA A 237 25.73 -26.53 -5.24
C ALA A 237 25.28 -27.60 -4.25
N LYS A 238 24.97 -27.19 -3.01
CA LYS A 238 24.48 -28.06 -1.94
C LYS A 238 23.04 -27.68 -1.60
N ARG A 239 22.15 -28.66 -1.51
CA ARG A 239 20.78 -28.41 -1.01
C ARG A 239 20.81 -28.00 0.45
N THR A 240 19.98 -27.04 0.82
CA THR A 240 19.90 -26.52 2.19
C THR A 240 18.42 -26.35 2.59
N ASN A 241 18.18 -26.33 3.88
CA ASN A 241 16.88 -25.97 4.47
C ASN A 241 16.84 -24.53 4.98
N LYS A 242 17.91 -23.78 4.76
CA LYS A 242 17.98 -22.36 5.12
C LYS A 242 17.01 -21.58 4.27
N LEU A 243 16.17 -20.78 4.91
CA LEU A 243 15.17 -19.97 4.20
C LEU A 243 15.81 -18.75 3.52
N PRO A 244 15.32 -18.34 2.35
CA PRO A 244 15.76 -17.12 1.70
C PRO A 244 15.31 -15.89 2.50
N ILE A 245 16.01 -14.77 2.33
CA ILE A 245 15.57 -13.49 2.87
C ILE A 245 14.39 -13.01 2.03
N SER A 246 13.20 -12.94 2.64
CA SER A 246 11.96 -12.56 1.96
C SER A 246 11.27 -11.33 2.56
N LYS A 247 11.75 -10.85 3.73
CA LYS A 247 11.18 -9.67 4.40
C LYS A 247 12.17 -8.53 4.43
N PHE A 248 11.71 -7.36 4.04
CA PHE A 248 12.50 -6.12 4.01
C PHE A 248 11.74 -5.01 4.75
N PRO A 249 12.44 -4.16 5.54
CA PRO A 249 13.87 -4.28 5.91
C PRO A 249 14.15 -5.52 6.76
N VAL A 250 15.39 -6.01 6.68
CA VAL A 250 15.82 -7.14 7.50
C VAL A 250 15.81 -6.74 8.98
N ASP A 251 15.30 -7.62 9.84
CA ASP A 251 15.30 -7.38 11.27
C ASP A 251 16.74 -7.13 11.77
N LYS A 252 16.92 -6.03 12.51
CA LYS A 252 18.24 -5.68 13.11
C LYS A 252 18.80 -6.76 14.03
N LYS A 253 17.93 -7.63 14.55
CA LYS A 253 18.30 -8.78 15.39
C LYS A 253 18.73 -10.01 14.56
N GLN A 254 18.51 -10.02 13.26
CA GLN A 254 18.94 -11.13 12.42
C GLN A 254 20.45 -11.04 12.21
N ILE A 255 21.19 -11.93 12.87
CA ILE A 255 22.66 -11.97 12.84
C ILE A 255 23.14 -12.47 11.47
N ASP A 256 22.55 -13.55 10.98
CA ASP A 256 22.87 -14.11 9.66
C ASP A 256 22.06 -13.41 8.57
N LYS A 257 22.73 -12.58 7.80
CA LYS A 257 22.18 -11.87 6.64
C LYS A 257 22.57 -12.51 5.31
N THR A 258 23.23 -13.66 5.34
CA THR A 258 23.53 -14.43 4.13
C THR A 258 22.26 -15.14 3.67
N GLY A 259 21.81 -14.83 2.46
CA GLY A 259 20.61 -15.44 1.88
C GLY A 259 20.92 -16.81 1.28
N THR A 260 19.86 -17.55 1.00
CA THR A 260 19.91 -18.80 0.25
C THR A 260 19.55 -18.54 -1.19
N ILE A 261 20.12 -19.27 -2.12
CA ILE A 261 19.76 -19.20 -3.53
C ILE A 261 18.47 -19.98 -3.74
N VAL A 262 17.49 -19.34 -4.33
CA VAL A 262 16.24 -19.95 -4.78
C VAL A 262 16.39 -20.32 -6.25
N VAL A 263 16.15 -21.57 -6.60
CA VAL A 263 16.23 -22.08 -7.98
C VAL A 263 14.86 -22.62 -8.37
N TRP A 264 14.20 -21.97 -9.34
CA TRP A 264 12.94 -22.42 -9.92
C TRP A 264 13.14 -23.35 -11.12
N GLU A 265 14.25 -23.18 -11.85
CA GLU A 265 14.59 -24.03 -12.97
C GLU A 265 16.10 -24.25 -12.98
N ARG A 266 16.51 -25.51 -13.03
CA ARG A 266 17.94 -25.84 -13.13
C ARG A 266 18.47 -25.49 -14.51
N PRO A 267 19.75 -25.06 -14.61
CA PRO A 267 20.35 -24.76 -15.90
C PRO A 267 20.40 -26.02 -16.78
N ILE A 268 20.22 -25.78 -18.08
CA ILE A 268 20.41 -26.83 -19.09
C ILE A 268 21.87 -27.25 -19.11
N LYS A 269 22.12 -28.52 -19.43
CA LYS A 269 23.50 -29.00 -19.70
C LYS A 269 24.01 -28.38 -20.99
N SER A 270 25.17 -27.77 -20.97
CA SER A 270 25.80 -27.15 -22.14
C SER A 270 24.91 -26.08 -22.81
N PRO A 271 24.59 -24.98 -22.10
CA PRO A 271 23.79 -23.91 -22.65
C PRO A 271 24.57 -23.20 -23.79
N GLU A 272 23.85 -22.75 -24.81
CA GLU A 272 24.41 -21.88 -25.81
C GLU A 272 24.78 -20.52 -25.20
N PHE A 273 25.73 -19.82 -25.85
CA PHE A 273 26.09 -18.47 -25.43
C PHE A 273 24.86 -17.53 -25.50
N GLY A 274 24.60 -16.79 -24.41
CA GLY A 274 23.44 -15.92 -24.32
C GLY A 274 22.13 -16.59 -23.84
N ALA A 275 22.13 -17.91 -23.55
CA ALA A 275 20.96 -18.59 -23.02
C ALA A 275 20.57 -18.10 -21.62
N TYR A 276 21.52 -17.61 -20.86
CA TYR A 276 21.32 -17.05 -19.51
C TYR A 276 22.04 -15.71 -19.39
N TYR A 277 21.45 -14.82 -18.62
CA TYR A 277 22.06 -13.57 -18.17
C TYR A 277 21.72 -13.29 -16.70
N ALA A 278 22.55 -12.54 -16.01
CA ALA A 278 22.34 -12.18 -14.63
C ALA A 278 22.28 -10.67 -14.46
N SER A 279 21.36 -10.21 -13.62
CA SER A 279 21.30 -8.84 -13.12
C SER A 279 21.78 -8.84 -11.67
N ILE A 280 22.71 -7.96 -11.35
CA ILE A 280 23.31 -7.85 -10.04
C ILE A 280 23.16 -6.42 -9.54
N ASP A 281 22.57 -6.27 -8.35
CA ASP A 281 22.54 -5.01 -7.60
C ASP A 281 23.48 -5.15 -6.39
N PRO A 282 24.75 -4.72 -6.51
CA PRO A 282 25.74 -4.89 -5.47
C PRO A 282 25.52 -3.87 -4.35
N VAL A 283 25.72 -4.29 -3.13
CA VAL A 283 25.91 -3.35 -2.01
C VAL A 283 27.35 -2.86 -2.08
N SER A 284 27.56 -1.53 -2.09
CA SER A 284 28.90 -0.98 -2.05
C SER A 284 29.57 -1.40 -0.74
N GLU A 285 30.85 -1.79 -0.81
CA GLU A 285 31.71 -2.20 0.30
C GLU A 285 32.01 -1.08 1.31
N GLY A 286 31.13 -0.23 1.59
CA GLY A 286 31.27 0.62 2.75
C GLY A 286 30.80 -0.17 3.96
N LYS A 287 31.59 -0.25 5.00
CA LYS A 287 31.15 -0.48 6.36
C LYS A 287 30.13 0.59 6.74
N THR A 288 29.01 0.61 6.03
CA THR A 288 27.87 1.45 6.36
C THR A 288 27.22 0.79 7.55
N THR A 289 27.70 1.13 8.71
CA THR A 289 27.12 0.78 10.02
C THR A 289 25.64 1.21 10.13
N THR A 290 25.10 1.88 9.11
CA THR A 290 23.77 2.47 9.10
C THR A 290 22.83 1.95 8.00
N SER A 291 23.34 1.20 7.00
CA SER A 291 22.52 0.70 5.88
C SER A 291 22.17 -0.78 6.07
N ASP A 292 20.88 -1.09 6.12
CA ASP A 292 20.35 -2.47 6.07
C ASP A 292 20.22 -2.98 4.62
N SER A 293 20.92 -2.36 3.66
CA SER A 293 20.91 -2.72 2.25
C SER A 293 21.47 -4.12 2.02
N LEU A 294 20.84 -4.85 1.10
CA LEU A 294 21.24 -6.19 0.69
C LEU A 294 21.61 -6.17 -0.79
N CYS A 295 22.56 -7.03 -1.16
CA CYS A 295 22.82 -7.35 -2.55
C CYS A 295 21.72 -8.25 -3.10
N SER A 296 21.34 -8.08 -4.35
CA SER A 296 20.44 -8.99 -5.04
C SER A 296 21.01 -9.45 -6.38
N ILE A 297 20.79 -10.72 -6.68
CA ILE A 297 21.18 -11.33 -7.95
C ILE A 297 19.99 -12.07 -8.50
N PHE A 298 19.63 -11.77 -9.75
CA PHE A 298 18.60 -12.50 -10.50
C PHE A 298 19.22 -13.12 -11.73
N VAL A 299 18.95 -14.40 -11.95
CA VAL A 299 19.37 -15.13 -13.16
C VAL A 299 18.15 -15.33 -14.03
N TYR A 300 18.29 -14.92 -15.28
CA TYR A 300 17.26 -15.01 -16.30
C TYR A 300 17.67 -16.04 -17.35
N LYS A 301 16.71 -16.84 -17.79
CA LYS A 301 16.79 -17.61 -19.00
C LYS A 301 16.18 -16.80 -20.12
N ASN A 302 16.94 -16.63 -21.19
CA ASN A 302 16.52 -15.86 -22.36
C ASN A 302 15.40 -16.59 -23.13
N ALA A 303 14.61 -15.86 -23.89
CA ALA A 303 13.59 -16.40 -24.76
C ALA A 303 14.22 -17.41 -25.76
N THR A 304 13.65 -18.58 -25.79
CA THR A 304 14.12 -19.66 -26.65
C THR A 304 12.97 -20.27 -27.45
N GLU A 305 13.24 -20.68 -28.68
CA GLU A 305 12.27 -21.50 -29.40
C GLU A 305 12.21 -22.89 -28.77
N VAL A 306 11.02 -23.29 -28.41
CA VAL A 306 10.75 -24.61 -27.81
C VAL A 306 9.83 -25.37 -28.73
N THR A 307 10.26 -26.57 -29.07
CA THR A 307 9.45 -27.53 -29.82
C THR A 307 8.76 -28.48 -28.83
N ARG A 308 7.45 -28.54 -28.87
CA ARG A 308 6.68 -29.43 -28.04
C ARG A 308 5.86 -30.39 -28.91
N THR A 309 5.92 -31.67 -28.59
CA THR A 309 5.03 -32.65 -29.20
C THR A 309 3.75 -32.73 -28.36
N THR A 310 2.60 -32.50 -28.96
CA THR A 310 1.30 -32.61 -28.30
C THR A 310 0.97 -34.08 -28.04
N ALA A 311 -0.04 -34.33 -27.18
CA ALA A 311 -0.54 -35.70 -26.93
C ALA A 311 -1.09 -36.37 -28.20
N ALA A 312 -1.45 -35.60 -29.22
CA ALA A 312 -1.91 -36.07 -30.53
C ALA A 312 -0.75 -36.39 -31.50
N GLY A 313 0.51 -36.09 -31.12
CA GLY A 313 1.70 -36.32 -31.93
C GLY A 313 2.09 -35.15 -32.84
N ASP A 314 1.34 -34.04 -32.77
CA ASP A 314 1.70 -32.83 -33.58
C ASP A 314 2.86 -32.08 -32.92
N VAL A 315 3.71 -31.51 -33.77
CA VAL A 315 4.87 -30.74 -33.34
C VAL A 315 4.51 -29.25 -33.38
N GLU A 316 4.42 -28.64 -32.21
CA GLU A 316 4.20 -27.20 -32.06
C GLU A 316 5.53 -26.50 -31.71
N GLN A 317 5.83 -25.42 -32.43
CA GLN A 317 6.92 -24.51 -32.10
C GLN A 317 6.33 -23.27 -31.44
N PHE A 318 6.86 -22.89 -30.30
CA PHE A 318 6.50 -21.65 -29.64
C PHE A 318 7.73 -20.98 -28.99
N LEU A 319 7.67 -19.67 -28.88
CA LEU A 319 8.69 -18.89 -28.20
C LEU A 319 8.43 -18.88 -26.70
N GLU A 320 9.28 -19.52 -25.91
CA GLU A 320 9.25 -19.40 -24.46
C GLU A 320 9.80 -18.02 -24.07
N LYS A 321 9.03 -17.23 -23.34
CA LYS A 321 9.40 -15.87 -22.92
C LYS A 321 10.55 -15.92 -21.90
N ASP A 322 11.28 -14.81 -21.80
CA ASP A 322 12.25 -14.58 -20.73
C ASP A 322 11.64 -14.85 -19.36
N LYS A 323 12.37 -15.58 -18.54
CA LYS A 323 11.91 -15.91 -17.18
C LYS A 323 13.06 -15.87 -16.18
N VAL A 324 12.74 -15.47 -14.94
CA VAL A 324 13.65 -15.63 -13.82
C VAL A 324 13.73 -17.11 -13.46
N VAL A 325 14.92 -17.68 -13.43
CA VAL A 325 15.14 -19.10 -13.11
C VAL A 325 15.83 -19.32 -11.78
N ALA A 326 16.59 -18.31 -11.30
CA ALA A 326 17.14 -18.33 -9.95
C ALA A 326 17.27 -16.91 -9.41
N ALA A 327 17.25 -16.78 -8.09
CA ALA A 327 17.50 -15.53 -7.41
C ALA A 327 18.23 -15.75 -6.09
N TRP A 328 19.00 -14.76 -5.73
CA TRP A 328 19.65 -14.68 -4.43
C TRP A 328 19.53 -13.26 -3.89
N CYS A 329 19.31 -13.14 -2.58
CA CYS A 329 19.36 -11.88 -1.89
C CYS A 329 20.03 -12.09 -0.54
N GLY A 330 21.00 -11.22 -0.22
CA GLY A 330 21.72 -11.37 1.01
C GLY A 330 22.88 -10.39 1.14
N ARG A 331 23.64 -10.58 2.19
CA ARG A 331 24.87 -9.86 2.47
C ARG A 331 25.97 -10.89 2.70
N PHE A 332 27.10 -10.71 2.06
CA PHE A 332 28.31 -11.44 2.43
C PHE A 332 28.97 -10.65 3.54
N ASP A 333 28.97 -11.22 4.74
CA ASP A 333 29.87 -10.77 5.78
C ASP A 333 31.24 -11.35 5.45
N ASP A 334 32.22 -10.47 5.21
CA ASP A 334 33.65 -10.72 5.00
C ASP A 334 34.02 -12.20 4.84
N ILE A 335 34.17 -12.63 3.61
CA ILE A 335 34.94 -13.85 3.35
C ILE A 335 36.41 -13.49 3.64
N ASN A 336 36.87 -13.83 4.80
CA ASN A 336 38.30 -13.93 5.07
C ASN A 336 38.92 -15.07 4.28
#